data_e49980baedbf1b98fcaae5af1c5b5512
#
_entry.id   e49980baedbf1b98fcaae5af1c5b5512
#
_cell.length_a   1.000
_cell.length_b   1.000
_cell.length_c   1.000
_cell.angle_alpha   90.00
_cell.angle_beta   90.00
_cell.angle_gamma   90.00
#
_symmetry.space_group_name_H-M   'P 1'
#
loop_
_entity.id
_entity.type
_entity.pdbx_description
1 polymer ?
#
loop_
_entity_poly.entity_id
_entity_poly.type
_entity_poly.pdbx_seq_one_letter_code
_entity_poly.pdbx_strand_id
1 'polypeptide(L)'
;MIFKVTTVEDLLKEGKEIVYLAFNRNVTDNTPHVKALAKSIKEEGLHTPLHLVPATTALEEGIELLDDQGSVVTDGANKLVVVDGNNKNRAVHVLRASNDPGKAIEPIKCIVDEDARNIQRMVMTMNNVVKPWSNADAIKAASNTKPNEEVKFIEHLAKIGFTFSTISLILTGQNNKIKKDIIMKYIAGTGELPKCDIEKAKKKLNAMKEAGFSNKFIKSRYLIEAINNMVFQGYNLGDVLEALKKFTPNEVQFAEDRRDLSLLEDKLKELKEAKNY
;
A
#
# COMPACT_ATOMS: atom_id res chain seq x y z
N MET A 1 18.17 -26.27 5.86
CA MET A 1 18.18 -24.82 6.11
C MET A 1 19.55 -24.47 6.64
N ILE A 2 20.33 -23.77 5.86
CA ILE A 2 21.71 -23.40 6.18
C ILE A 2 21.71 -21.90 6.49
N PHE A 3 22.08 -21.54 7.71
CA PHE A 3 22.23 -20.15 8.13
C PHE A 3 23.71 -19.84 8.36
N LYS A 4 24.20 -18.79 7.70
CA LYS A 4 25.52 -18.18 7.99
C LYS A 4 25.29 -16.96 8.87
N VAL A 5 25.85 -16.96 10.07
CA VAL A 5 25.90 -15.77 10.94
C VAL A 5 27.22 -15.04 10.68
N THR A 6 27.13 -13.78 10.32
CA THR A 6 28.29 -12.96 9.93
C THR A 6 28.00 -11.47 10.19
N THR A 7 28.80 -10.59 9.66
CA THR A 7 28.56 -9.14 9.67
C THR A 7 28.44 -8.62 8.24
N VAL A 8 27.73 -7.50 8.07
CA VAL A 8 27.65 -6.81 6.77
C VAL A 8 29.06 -6.42 6.28
N GLU A 9 29.92 -5.98 7.20
CA GLU A 9 31.29 -5.57 6.90
C GLU A 9 32.13 -6.73 6.34
N ASP A 10 31.95 -7.94 6.87
CA ASP A 10 32.68 -9.12 6.37
C ASP A 10 32.15 -9.54 5.00
N LEU A 11 30.83 -9.49 4.79
CA LEU A 11 30.23 -9.73 3.47
C LEU A 11 30.73 -8.76 2.42
N LEU A 12 30.84 -7.47 2.74
CA LEU A 12 31.40 -6.45 1.84
C LEU A 12 32.87 -6.73 1.50
N LYS A 13 33.69 -7.19 2.48
CA LYS A 13 35.07 -7.63 2.23
C LYS A 13 35.14 -8.87 1.33
N GLU A 14 34.15 -9.77 1.42
CA GLU A 14 33.98 -10.92 0.53
C GLU A 14 33.50 -10.51 -0.88
N GLY A 15 33.32 -9.22 -1.17
CA GLY A 15 32.84 -8.71 -2.46
C GLY A 15 31.33 -8.87 -2.65
N LYS A 16 30.57 -9.05 -1.57
CA LYS A 16 29.11 -9.08 -1.62
C LYS A 16 28.53 -7.68 -1.63
N GLU A 17 27.47 -7.46 -2.38
CA GLU A 17 26.68 -6.22 -2.36
C GLU A 17 25.35 -6.44 -1.65
N ILE A 18 24.82 -5.41 -1.00
CA ILE A 18 23.52 -5.44 -0.32
C ILE A 18 22.50 -4.71 -1.18
N VAL A 19 21.40 -5.39 -1.50
CA VAL A 19 20.29 -4.86 -2.29
C VAL A 19 18.96 -4.99 -1.56
N TYR A 20 17.89 -4.43 -2.09
CA TYR A 20 16.61 -4.30 -1.42
C TYR A 20 15.47 -4.82 -2.30
N LEU A 21 14.41 -5.34 -1.67
CA LEU A 21 13.18 -5.75 -2.34
C LEU A 21 12.34 -4.52 -2.71
N ALA A 22 12.01 -4.35 -3.98
CA ALA A 22 11.20 -3.21 -4.46
C ALA A 22 9.81 -3.14 -3.81
N PHE A 23 9.21 -4.29 -3.48
CA PHE A 23 7.91 -4.36 -2.85
C PHE A 23 7.95 -4.16 -1.32
N ASN A 24 9.11 -4.28 -0.70
CA ASN A 24 9.25 -3.99 0.73
C ASN A 24 9.12 -2.47 0.96
N ARG A 25 8.92 -2.05 2.19
CA ARG A 25 8.64 -0.64 2.50
C ARG A 25 9.69 0.27 1.89
N ASN A 26 9.24 1.34 1.21
CA ASN A 26 10.15 2.40 0.78
C ASN A 26 10.77 3.04 2.02
N VAL A 27 12.07 2.88 2.14
CA VAL A 27 12.84 3.42 3.24
C VAL A 27 13.69 4.54 2.68
N THR A 28 13.41 5.76 3.11
CA THR A 28 14.29 6.90 2.91
C THR A 28 14.97 7.24 4.22
N ASP A 29 16.18 7.77 4.17
CA ASP A 29 16.98 8.10 5.35
C ASP A 29 16.35 9.18 6.24
N ASN A 30 15.37 9.90 5.69
CA ASN A 30 14.70 11.01 6.37
C ASN A 30 13.35 10.66 7.01
N THR A 31 12.92 9.40 7.01
CA THR A 31 11.65 9.04 7.64
C THR A 31 11.70 9.24 9.15
N PRO A 32 10.59 9.67 9.80
CA PRO A 32 10.53 9.77 11.27
C PRO A 32 10.92 8.47 11.97
N HIS A 33 10.57 7.33 11.37
CA HIS A 33 10.89 6.01 11.91
C HIS A 33 12.41 5.72 11.87
N VAL A 34 13.07 6.00 10.74
CA VAL A 34 14.54 5.84 10.61
C VAL A 34 15.27 6.75 11.60
N LYS A 35 14.82 8.00 11.75
CA LYS A 35 15.41 8.94 12.73
C LYS A 35 15.24 8.46 14.18
N ALA A 36 14.06 7.97 14.55
CA ALA A 36 13.83 7.43 15.88
C ALA A 36 14.68 6.19 16.15
N LEU A 37 14.79 5.31 15.15
CA LEU A 37 15.61 4.11 15.23
C LEU A 37 17.12 4.45 15.30
N ALA A 38 17.56 5.43 14.53
CA ALA A 38 18.94 5.93 14.59
C ALA A 38 19.29 6.44 16.01
N LYS A 39 18.39 7.19 16.65
CA LYS A 39 18.59 7.63 18.04
C LYS A 39 18.76 6.45 18.99
N SER A 40 17.91 5.45 18.92
CA SER A 40 17.99 4.24 19.75
C SER A 40 19.31 3.47 19.50
N ILE A 41 19.67 3.25 18.22
CA ILE A 41 20.89 2.54 17.85
C ILE A 41 22.13 3.29 18.32
N LYS A 42 22.14 4.63 18.26
CA LYS A 42 23.24 5.46 18.76
C LYS A 42 23.50 5.21 20.25
N GLU A 43 22.44 5.10 21.04
CA GLU A 43 22.52 4.98 22.49
C GLU A 43 22.76 3.53 22.95
N GLU A 44 22.06 2.58 22.35
CA GLU A 44 21.95 1.19 22.81
C GLU A 44 22.68 0.18 21.90
N GLY A 45 22.93 0.52 20.64
CA GLY A 45 23.45 -0.38 19.63
C GLY A 45 22.35 -1.12 18.87
N LEU A 46 22.75 -1.94 17.89
CA LEU A 46 21.84 -2.76 17.09
C LEU A 46 21.67 -4.15 17.72
N HIS A 47 20.56 -4.38 18.41
CA HIS A 47 20.32 -5.63 19.16
C HIS A 47 19.86 -6.80 18.29
N THR A 48 19.24 -6.54 17.15
CA THR A 48 18.70 -7.62 16.28
C THR A 48 19.43 -7.63 14.95
N PRO A 49 19.85 -8.82 14.46
CA PRO A 49 20.55 -8.93 13.19
C PRO A 49 19.66 -8.53 12.01
N LEU A 50 20.29 -8.24 10.86
CA LEU A 50 19.62 -8.19 9.57
C LEU A 50 19.38 -9.61 9.09
N HIS A 51 18.29 -9.85 8.36
CA HIS A 51 18.06 -11.09 7.65
C HIS A 51 18.29 -10.86 6.15
N LEU A 52 19.19 -11.66 5.58
CA LEU A 52 19.63 -11.60 4.20
C LEU A 52 19.37 -12.95 3.51
N VAL A 53 19.09 -12.88 2.21
CA VAL A 53 18.99 -14.06 1.34
C VAL A 53 19.74 -13.80 0.02
N PRO A 54 20.13 -14.83 -0.74
CA PRO A 54 20.74 -14.63 -2.05
C PRO A 54 19.83 -13.83 -3.00
N ALA A 55 20.35 -12.81 -3.66
CA ALA A 55 19.58 -12.01 -4.60
C ALA A 55 19.16 -12.81 -5.84
N THR A 56 19.94 -13.82 -6.23
CA THR A 56 19.59 -14.77 -7.30
C THR A 56 18.25 -15.45 -7.02
N THR A 57 18.03 -15.95 -5.80
CA THR A 57 16.78 -16.60 -5.41
C THR A 57 15.57 -15.65 -5.52
N ALA A 58 15.75 -14.38 -5.14
CA ALA A 58 14.70 -13.38 -5.26
C ALA A 58 14.36 -13.08 -6.73
N LEU A 59 15.36 -12.97 -7.59
CA LEU A 59 15.16 -12.76 -9.03
C LEU A 59 14.52 -13.98 -9.71
N GLU A 60 14.88 -15.20 -9.33
CA GLU A 60 14.24 -16.45 -9.80
C GLU A 60 12.76 -16.54 -9.42
N GLU A 61 12.38 -15.98 -8.27
CA GLU A 61 10.97 -15.83 -7.86
C GLU A 61 10.24 -14.66 -8.55
N GLY A 62 10.89 -13.95 -9.48
CA GLY A 62 10.34 -12.82 -10.22
C GLY A 62 10.22 -11.54 -9.39
N ILE A 63 10.99 -11.42 -8.33
CA ILE A 63 10.97 -10.26 -7.43
C ILE A 63 11.90 -9.18 -7.97
N GLU A 64 11.40 -7.96 -8.14
CA GLU A 64 12.19 -6.81 -8.50
C GLU A 64 13.08 -6.36 -7.33
N LEU A 65 14.37 -6.14 -7.62
CA LEU A 65 15.36 -5.68 -6.66
C LEU A 65 15.83 -4.27 -6.99
N LEU A 66 16.18 -3.52 -5.95
CA LEU A 66 16.71 -2.16 -6.05
C LEU A 66 18.05 -2.06 -5.34
N ASP A 67 18.96 -1.24 -5.87
CA ASP A 67 20.16 -0.83 -5.16
C ASP A 67 19.83 0.25 -4.10
N ASP A 68 20.85 0.78 -3.43
CA ASP A 68 20.72 1.83 -2.40
C ASP A 68 20.33 3.20 -2.99
N GLN A 69 20.48 3.39 -4.31
CA GLN A 69 20.04 4.57 -5.05
C GLN A 69 18.60 4.42 -5.62
N GLY A 70 18.01 3.23 -5.51
CA GLY A 70 16.69 2.93 -6.03
C GLY A 70 16.68 2.51 -7.51
N SER A 71 17.83 2.21 -8.10
CA SER A 71 17.94 1.69 -9.46
C SER A 71 17.64 0.19 -9.48
N VAL A 72 17.01 -0.29 -10.56
CA VAL A 72 16.65 -1.70 -10.71
C VAL A 72 17.90 -2.56 -10.89
N VAL A 73 18.00 -3.64 -10.11
CA VAL A 73 19.07 -4.63 -10.15
C VAL A 73 18.58 -5.87 -10.89
N THR A 74 19.22 -6.20 -12.00
CA THR A 74 18.87 -7.36 -12.84
C THR A 74 19.82 -8.53 -12.70
N ASP A 75 21.01 -8.32 -12.13
CA ASP A 75 22.01 -9.35 -11.84
C ASP A 75 22.12 -9.58 -10.34
N GLY A 76 21.81 -10.81 -9.90
CA GLY A 76 21.89 -11.23 -8.50
C GLY A 76 23.25 -11.82 -8.10
N ALA A 77 24.20 -11.97 -9.02
CA ALA A 77 25.51 -12.55 -8.72
C ALA A 77 26.24 -11.70 -7.64
N ASN A 78 26.76 -12.38 -6.63
CA ASN A 78 27.45 -11.74 -5.50
C ASN A 78 26.62 -10.71 -4.70
N LYS A 79 25.28 -10.74 -4.83
CA LYS A 79 24.40 -9.86 -4.12
C LYS A 79 23.54 -10.59 -3.10
N LEU A 80 23.26 -9.92 -1.99
CA LEU A 80 22.37 -10.38 -0.93
C LEU A 80 21.26 -9.35 -0.74
N VAL A 81 20.03 -9.83 -0.64
CA VAL A 81 18.85 -8.95 -0.46
C VAL A 81 18.39 -8.94 1.00
N VAL A 82 18.10 -7.75 1.51
CA VAL A 82 17.58 -7.58 2.87
C VAL A 82 16.09 -7.95 2.90
N VAL A 83 15.73 -8.99 3.63
CA VAL A 83 14.34 -9.42 3.83
C VAL A 83 13.74 -8.88 5.13
N ASP A 84 14.56 -8.69 6.18
CA ASP A 84 14.22 -7.92 7.38
C ASP A 84 15.36 -7.02 7.82
N GLY A 85 15.01 -5.82 8.28
CA GLY A 85 15.98 -4.87 8.82
C GLY A 85 16.32 -3.68 7.90
N ASN A 86 15.60 -3.44 6.81
CA ASN A 86 15.85 -2.29 5.92
C ASN A 86 15.99 -0.97 6.69
N ASN A 87 15.02 -0.67 7.57
CA ASN A 87 15.06 0.55 8.39
C ASN A 87 16.26 0.59 9.33
N LYS A 88 16.67 -0.56 9.86
CA LYS A 88 17.84 -0.69 10.74
C LYS A 88 19.12 -0.39 9.96
N ASN A 89 19.24 -0.99 8.77
CA ASN A 89 20.38 -0.77 7.90
C ASN A 89 20.52 0.71 7.52
N ARG A 90 19.41 1.34 7.07
CA ARG A 90 19.39 2.78 6.75
C ARG A 90 19.73 3.65 7.96
N ALA A 91 19.20 3.35 9.15
CA ALA A 91 19.52 4.09 10.36
C ALA A 91 21.02 4.04 10.70
N VAL A 92 21.65 2.87 10.53
CA VAL A 92 23.12 2.73 10.74
C VAL A 92 23.90 3.51 9.68
N HIS A 93 23.48 3.51 8.41
CA HIS A 93 24.12 4.32 7.37
C HIS A 93 24.05 5.82 7.70
N VAL A 94 22.88 6.32 8.12
CA VAL A 94 22.72 7.72 8.57
C VAL A 94 23.64 8.05 9.72
N LEU A 95 23.76 7.17 10.72
CA LEU A 95 24.63 7.38 11.88
C LEU A 95 26.10 7.36 11.50
N ARG A 96 26.54 6.43 10.65
CA ARG A 96 27.93 6.34 10.17
C ARG A 96 28.36 7.57 9.36
N ALA A 97 27.40 8.19 8.65
CA ALA A 97 27.64 9.44 7.95
C ALA A 97 27.65 10.67 8.88
N SER A 98 27.25 10.53 10.13
CA SER A 98 27.23 11.61 11.13
C SER A 98 28.58 11.76 11.82
N ASN A 99 28.82 12.95 12.40
CA ASN A 99 30.07 13.23 13.16
C ASN A 99 30.11 12.49 14.51
N ASP A 100 29.01 11.94 14.97
CA ASP A 100 28.86 11.22 16.23
C ASP A 100 27.93 9.99 16.05
N PRO A 101 28.48 8.90 15.49
CA PRO A 101 27.68 7.72 15.18
C PRO A 101 27.35 6.86 16.41
N GLY A 102 27.97 7.10 17.58
CA GLY A 102 27.73 6.30 18.77
C GLY A 102 28.06 4.82 18.55
N LYS A 103 27.22 3.92 19.05
CA LYS A 103 27.37 2.46 18.92
C LYS A 103 27.12 1.92 17.50
N ALA A 104 26.71 2.74 16.56
CA ALA A 104 26.56 2.34 15.15
C ALA A 104 27.90 2.05 14.44
N ILE A 105 29.04 2.35 15.07
CA ILE A 105 30.38 1.94 14.59
C ILE A 105 30.58 0.42 14.70
N GLU A 106 29.87 -0.25 15.62
CA GLU A 106 29.95 -1.71 15.76
C GLU A 106 29.49 -2.41 14.47
N PRO A 107 30.13 -3.55 14.11
CA PRO A 107 29.73 -4.32 12.94
C PRO A 107 28.26 -4.71 12.95
N ILE A 108 27.59 -4.58 11.81
CA ILE A 108 26.18 -4.95 11.69
C ILE A 108 26.04 -6.47 11.58
N LYS A 109 25.58 -7.11 12.64
CA LYS A 109 25.30 -8.54 12.63
C LYS A 109 24.19 -8.88 11.63
N CYS A 110 24.38 -9.96 10.88
CA CYS A 110 23.39 -10.46 9.94
C CYS A 110 23.32 -12.00 9.93
N ILE A 111 22.18 -12.49 9.51
CA ILE A 111 21.91 -13.91 9.26
C ILE A 111 21.64 -14.04 7.77
N VAL A 112 22.43 -14.85 7.06
CA VAL A 112 22.20 -15.19 5.65
C VAL A 112 21.53 -16.55 5.59
N ASP A 113 20.31 -16.62 5.03
CA ASP A 113 19.62 -17.88 4.72
C ASP A 113 19.91 -18.25 3.27
N GLU A 114 20.87 -19.15 3.07
CA GLU A 114 21.33 -19.58 1.75
C GLU A 114 20.31 -20.48 1.03
N ASP A 115 19.44 -21.15 1.78
CA ASP A 115 18.42 -22.06 1.28
C ASP A 115 17.03 -21.41 1.20
N ALA A 116 16.94 -20.10 1.38
CA ALA A 116 15.67 -19.38 1.39
C ALA A 116 14.80 -19.71 0.17
N ARG A 117 13.49 -19.86 0.41
CA ARG A 117 12.46 -20.06 -0.62
C ARG A 117 11.20 -19.32 -0.20
N ASN A 118 10.37 -18.95 -1.18
CA ASN A 118 9.15 -18.18 -0.93
C ASN A 118 9.43 -16.86 -0.21
N ILE A 119 10.37 -16.08 -0.73
CA ILE A 119 10.88 -14.86 -0.11
C ILE A 119 9.74 -13.88 0.21
N GLN A 120 8.75 -13.74 -0.69
CA GLN A 120 7.57 -12.91 -0.42
C GLN A 120 6.87 -13.34 0.87
N ARG A 121 6.61 -14.63 1.03
CA ARG A 121 5.95 -15.17 2.23
C ARG A 121 6.81 -14.96 3.48
N MET A 122 8.13 -15.14 3.36
CA MET A 122 9.08 -14.90 4.45
C MET A 122 8.99 -13.44 4.93
N VAL A 123 9.11 -12.48 4.03
CA VAL A 123 9.01 -11.04 4.35
C VAL A 123 7.66 -10.69 4.96
N MET A 124 6.58 -11.25 4.43
CA MET A 124 5.23 -11.04 4.96
C MET A 124 5.09 -11.55 6.39
N THR A 125 5.63 -12.73 6.67
CA THR A 125 5.59 -13.33 8.01
C THR A 125 6.40 -12.48 8.99
N MET A 126 7.64 -12.13 8.66
CA MET A 126 8.51 -11.31 9.51
C MET A 126 7.90 -9.93 9.81
N ASN A 127 7.33 -9.27 8.80
CA ASN A 127 6.71 -7.95 8.98
C ASN A 127 5.39 -7.99 9.76
N ASN A 128 4.66 -9.10 9.74
CA ASN A 128 3.43 -9.24 10.51
C ASN A 128 3.69 -9.46 12.01
N VAL A 129 4.81 -10.09 12.35
CA VAL A 129 5.18 -10.34 13.77
C VAL A 129 5.69 -9.07 14.44
N VAL A 130 6.54 -8.28 13.75
CA VAL A 130 7.23 -7.12 14.35
C VAL A 130 6.45 -5.82 14.17
N LYS A 131 5.96 -5.57 12.97
CA LYS A 131 5.13 -4.40 12.63
C LYS A 131 4.16 -4.81 11.53
N PRO A 132 2.91 -5.03 11.87
CA PRO A 132 1.90 -5.45 10.89
C PRO A 132 1.84 -4.50 9.69
N TRP A 133 1.82 -5.07 8.50
CA TRP A 133 1.59 -4.28 7.29
C TRP A 133 0.25 -3.55 7.38
N SER A 134 0.24 -2.32 6.92
CA SER A 134 -0.99 -1.58 6.68
C SER A 134 -1.69 -2.11 5.42
N ASN A 135 -2.93 -1.70 5.21
CA ASN A 135 -3.62 -1.97 3.94
C ASN A 135 -2.84 -1.41 2.74
N ALA A 136 -2.20 -0.24 2.90
CA ALA A 136 -1.40 0.38 1.84
C ALA A 136 -0.14 -0.43 1.50
N ASP A 137 0.53 -0.99 2.51
CA ASP A 137 1.70 -1.88 2.27
C ASP A 137 1.27 -3.14 1.52
N ALA A 138 0.14 -3.74 1.92
CA ALA A 138 -0.37 -4.95 1.29
C ALA A 138 -0.75 -4.73 -0.18
N ILE A 139 -1.45 -3.64 -0.50
CA ILE A 139 -1.84 -3.38 -1.90
C ILE A 139 -0.64 -3.03 -2.78
N LYS A 140 0.35 -2.31 -2.24
CA LYS A 140 1.60 -2.04 -2.95
C LYS A 140 2.34 -3.34 -3.27
N ALA A 141 2.43 -4.27 -2.30
CA ALA A 141 3.03 -5.57 -2.52
C ALA A 141 2.27 -6.37 -3.60
N ALA A 142 0.92 -6.39 -3.54
CA ALA A 142 0.10 -7.04 -4.55
C ALA A 142 0.33 -6.46 -5.96
N SER A 143 0.43 -5.14 -6.06
CA SER A 143 0.68 -4.44 -7.33
C SER A 143 2.02 -4.81 -7.96
N ASN A 144 3.03 -5.09 -7.15
CA ASN A 144 4.36 -5.48 -7.62
C ASN A 144 4.48 -6.98 -7.93
N THR A 145 3.73 -7.84 -7.24
CA THR A 145 3.91 -9.30 -7.32
C THR A 145 2.87 -10.00 -8.17
N LYS A 146 1.62 -9.52 -8.16
CA LYS A 146 0.49 -10.07 -8.93
C LYS A 146 -0.35 -8.93 -9.53
N PRO A 147 0.23 -8.10 -10.43
CA PRO A 147 -0.45 -6.96 -11.00
C PRO A 147 -1.61 -7.42 -11.88
N ASN A 148 -2.78 -6.85 -11.62
CA ASN A 148 -3.92 -6.88 -12.52
C ASN A 148 -4.62 -5.52 -12.50
N GLU A 149 -5.68 -5.35 -13.27
CA GLU A 149 -6.37 -4.07 -13.38
C GLU A 149 -6.98 -3.64 -12.04
N GLU A 150 -7.60 -4.57 -11.31
CA GLU A 150 -8.22 -4.32 -10.02
C GLU A 150 -7.18 -3.86 -8.98
N VAL A 151 -6.06 -4.58 -8.87
CA VAL A 151 -4.97 -4.26 -7.94
C VAL A 151 -4.41 -2.87 -8.21
N LYS A 152 -4.12 -2.56 -9.48
CA LYS A 152 -3.60 -1.24 -9.88
C LYS A 152 -4.59 -0.13 -9.60
N PHE A 153 -5.88 -0.37 -9.81
CA PHE A 153 -6.91 0.63 -9.55
C PHE A 153 -7.12 0.86 -8.04
N ILE A 154 -7.11 -0.20 -7.22
CA ILE A 154 -7.15 -0.10 -5.75
C ILE A 154 -5.93 0.69 -5.24
N GLU A 155 -4.73 0.38 -5.73
CA GLU A 155 -3.50 1.10 -5.37
C GLU A 155 -3.59 2.57 -5.76
N HIS A 156 -4.07 2.88 -6.96
CA HIS A 156 -4.27 4.25 -7.42
C HIS A 156 -5.21 5.03 -6.48
N LEU A 157 -6.37 4.47 -6.14
CA LEU A 157 -7.31 5.11 -5.21
C LEU A 157 -6.69 5.33 -3.83
N ALA A 158 -5.94 4.35 -3.32
CA ALA A 158 -5.23 4.48 -2.05
C ALA A 158 -4.18 5.60 -2.09
N LYS A 159 -3.39 5.71 -3.16
CA LYS A 159 -2.38 6.77 -3.37
C LYS A 159 -2.98 8.17 -3.41
N ILE A 160 -4.15 8.33 -4.01
CA ILE A 160 -4.84 9.63 -4.03
C ILE A 160 -5.64 9.92 -2.76
N GLY A 161 -5.58 9.05 -1.75
CA GLY A 161 -6.04 9.29 -0.39
C GLY A 161 -7.43 8.75 -0.05
N PHE A 162 -7.98 7.80 -0.81
CA PHE A 162 -9.16 7.05 -0.38
C PHE A 162 -8.81 6.06 0.73
N THR A 163 -9.68 5.91 1.73
CA THR A 163 -9.56 4.84 2.72
C THR A 163 -9.94 3.49 2.12
N PHE A 164 -9.41 2.38 2.62
CA PHE A 164 -9.77 1.04 2.12
C PHE A 164 -11.25 0.69 2.31
N SER A 165 -11.89 1.25 3.33
CA SER A 165 -13.33 1.13 3.52
C SER A 165 -14.10 1.80 2.36
N THR A 166 -13.69 3.01 1.99
CA THR A 166 -14.29 3.75 0.87
C THR A 166 -14.00 3.09 -0.48
N ILE A 167 -12.77 2.58 -0.67
CA ILE A 167 -12.38 1.81 -1.87
C ILE A 167 -13.27 0.56 -2.02
N SER A 168 -13.47 -0.17 -0.91
CA SER A 168 -14.35 -1.34 -0.90
C SER A 168 -15.78 -1.00 -1.32
N LEU A 169 -16.36 0.07 -0.76
CA LEU A 169 -17.70 0.53 -1.09
C LEU A 169 -17.85 0.96 -2.56
N ILE A 170 -16.84 1.65 -3.10
CA ILE A 170 -16.91 2.18 -4.47
C ILE A 170 -16.80 1.08 -5.52
N LEU A 171 -15.96 0.07 -5.25
CA LEU A 171 -15.66 -1.03 -6.17
C LEU A 171 -16.64 -2.19 -6.07
N THR A 172 -17.13 -2.51 -4.86
CA THR A 172 -17.92 -3.71 -4.61
C THR A 172 -19.36 -3.41 -4.15
N GLY A 173 -19.65 -2.15 -3.81
CA GLY A 173 -20.91 -1.76 -3.16
C GLY A 173 -21.01 -2.19 -1.68
N GLN A 174 -20.01 -2.88 -1.15
CA GLN A 174 -20.02 -3.43 0.21
C GLN A 174 -18.80 -2.97 1.00
N ASN A 175 -19.00 -2.76 2.31
CA ASN A 175 -17.91 -2.41 3.22
C ASN A 175 -17.02 -3.64 3.51
N ASN A 176 -15.75 -3.38 3.80
CA ASN A 176 -14.77 -4.39 4.28
C ASN A 176 -14.52 -5.60 3.35
N LYS A 177 -14.92 -5.54 2.08
CA LYS A 177 -14.59 -6.58 1.09
C LYS A 177 -13.15 -6.46 0.59
N ILE A 178 -12.59 -5.26 0.59
CA ILE A 178 -11.17 -5.02 0.25
C ILE A 178 -10.47 -4.60 1.55
N LYS A 179 -9.69 -5.50 2.11
CA LYS A 179 -8.92 -5.31 3.33
C LYS A 179 -7.61 -6.10 3.28
N LYS A 180 -6.69 -5.78 4.16
CA LYS A 180 -5.35 -6.39 4.22
C LYS A 180 -5.39 -7.91 4.11
N ASP A 181 -6.21 -8.58 4.92
CA ASP A 181 -6.22 -10.05 4.98
C ASP A 181 -6.64 -10.69 3.65
N ILE A 182 -7.56 -10.06 2.92
CA ILE A 182 -7.98 -10.53 1.59
C ILE A 182 -6.83 -10.34 0.58
N ILE A 183 -6.20 -9.16 0.60
CA ILE A 183 -5.05 -8.85 -0.27
C ILE A 183 -3.90 -9.80 0.01
N MET A 184 -3.62 -10.10 1.29
CA MET A 184 -2.56 -11.03 1.70
C MET A 184 -2.82 -12.45 1.21
N LYS A 185 -4.07 -12.95 1.31
CA LYS A 185 -4.47 -14.26 0.76
C LYS A 185 -4.31 -14.29 -0.77
N TYR A 186 -4.66 -13.19 -1.45
CA TYR A 186 -4.46 -13.07 -2.89
C TYR A 186 -2.98 -13.18 -3.28
N ILE A 187 -2.08 -12.43 -2.60
CA ILE A 187 -0.63 -12.52 -2.83
C ILE A 187 -0.12 -13.94 -2.61
N ALA A 188 -0.54 -14.58 -1.51
CA ALA A 188 -0.15 -15.95 -1.15
C ALA A 188 -0.74 -17.03 -2.10
N GLY A 189 -1.66 -16.68 -3.01
CA GLY A 189 -2.33 -17.65 -3.88
C GLY A 189 -3.33 -18.55 -3.16
N THR A 190 -3.76 -18.18 -1.96
CA THR A 190 -4.72 -18.93 -1.13
C THR A 190 -6.12 -18.31 -1.12
N GLY A 191 -6.35 -17.28 -1.90
CA GLY A 191 -7.63 -16.61 -2.06
C GLY A 191 -7.64 -15.67 -3.26
N GLU A 192 -8.82 -15.15 -3.57
CA GLU A 192 -9.04 -14.22 -4.68
C GLU A 192 -9.48 -12.85 -4.16
N LEU A 193 -9.25 -11.82 -4.96
CA LEU A 193 -9.85 -10.51 -4.73
C LEU A 193 -11.36 -10.57 -4.98
N PRO A 194 -12.15 -9.79 -4.26
CA PRO A 194 -13.57 -9.68 -4.56
C PRO A 194 -13.76 -9.11 -5.96
N LYS A 195 -14.84 -9.51 -6.63
CA LYS A 195 -15.20 -8.94 -7.93
C LYS A 195 -15.38 -7.44 -7.82
N CYS A 196 -14.54 -6.70 -8.54
CA CYS A 196 -14.52 -5.24 -8.59
C CYS A 196 -15.17 -4.76 -9.90
N ASP A 197 -16.02 -3.73 -9.81
CA ASP A 197 -16.59 -3.09 -11.00
C ASP A 197 -15.94 -1.73 -11.21
N ILE A 198 -14.78 -1.74 -11.90
CA ILE A 198 -13.95 -0.57 -12.12
C ILE A 198 -14.69 0.47 -12.95
N GLU A 199 -15.46 0.06 -13.96
CA GLU A 199 -16.18 0.99 -14.83
C GLU A 199 -17.30 1.71 -14.07
N LYS A 200 -18.05 1.00 -13.21
CA LYS A 200 -19.01 1.67 -12.32
C LYS A 200 -18.33 2.59 -11.33
N ALA A 201 -17.19 2.19 -10.79
CA ALA A 201 -16.40 3.04 -9.89
C ALA A 201 -15.95 4.34 -10.57
N LYS A 202 -15.41 4.27 -11.79
CA LYS A 202 -15.03 5.44 -12.59
C LYS A 202 -16.23 6.35 -12.86
N LYS A 203 -17.39 5.79 -13.25
CA LYS A 203 -18.62 6.57 -13.49
C LYS A 203 -19.06 7.30 -12.22
N LYS A 204 -19.08 6.65 -11.05
CA LYS A 204 -19.38 7.28 -9.77
C LYS A 204 -18.43 8.45 -9.47
N LEU A 205 -17.12 8.21 -9.56
CA LEU A 205 -16.10 9.23 -9.28
C LEU A 205 -16.22 10.45 -10.22
N ASN A 206 -16.48 10.21 -11.49
CA ASN A 206 -16.67 11.29 -12.46
C ASN A 206 -17.93 12.11 -12.16
N ALA A 207 -19.05 11.45 -11.92
CA ALA A 207 -20.31 12.15 -11.59
C ALA A 207 -20.20 13.00 -10.31
N MET A 208 -19.49 12.52 -9.28
CA MET A 208 -19.24 13.28 -8.06
C MET A 208 -18.40 14.54 -8.34
N LYS A 209 -17.40 14.45 -9.22
CA LYS A 209 -16.57 15.59 -9.64
C LYS A 209 -17.38 16.58 -10.49
N GLU A 210 -18.14 16.07 -11.44
CA GLU A 210 -19.01 16.89 -12.33
C GLU A 210 -20.09 17.63 -11.52
N ALA A 211 -20.60 17.02 -10.46
CA ALA A 211 -21.52 17.67 -9.52
C ALA A 211 -20.87 18.76 -8.67
N GLY A 212 -19.54 18.90 -8.68
CA GLY A 212 -18.82 19.95 -7.97
C GLY A 212 -18.45 19.63 -6.53
N PHE A 213 -18.58 18.37 -6.07
CA PHE A 213 -18.15 17.98 -4.73
C PHE A 213 -16.64 18.11 -4.55
N SER A 214 -16.22 18.56 -3.36
CA SER A 214 -14.81 18.70 -3.04
C SER A 214 -14.09 17.34 -3.00
N ASN A 215 -12.80 17.35 -3.33
CA ASN A 215 -11.98 16.12 -3.26
C ASN A 215 -11.97 15.48 -1.87
N LYS A 216 -12.11 16.28 -0.80
CA LYS A 216 -12.21 15.79 0.57
C LYS A 216 -13.51 15.00 0.77
N PHE A 217 -14.63 15.51 0.27
CA PHE A 217 -15.94 14.89 0.43
C PHE A 217 -16.10 13.66 -0.46
N ILE A 218 -15.61 13.69 -1.70
CA ILE A 218 -15.59 12.53 -2.62
C ILE A 218 -14.85 11.33 -2.00
N LYS A 219 -13.78 11.57 -1.23
CA LYS A 219 -13.02 10.53 -0.53
C LYS A 219 -13.70 10.02 0.75
N SER A 220 -14.76 10.69 1.19
CA SER A 220 -15.54 10.26 2.35
C SER A 220 -16.49 9.12 2.01
N ARG A 221 -16.99 8.42 3.05
CA ARG A 221 -17.96 7.33 2.86
C ARG A 221 -19.35 7.84 2.43
N TYR A 222 -19.74 9.01 2.91
CA TYR A 222 -21.12 9.49 2.89
C TYR A 222 -21.73 9.51 1.50
N LEU A 223 -21.04 10.14 0.54
CA LEU A 223 -21.52 10.27 -0.83
C LEU A 223 -21.63 8.91 -1.53
N ILE A 224 -20.65 8.03 -1.32
CA ILE A 224 -20.60 6.71 -1.93
C ILE A 224 -21.68 5.80 -1.32
N GLU A 225 -21.88 5.88 -0.01
CA GLU A 225 -22.95 5.15 0.69
C GLU A 225 -24.33 5.60 0.21
N ALA A 226 -24.57 6.90 0.06
CA ALA A 226 -25.83 7.42 -0.47
C ALA A 226 -26.12 6.89 -1.87
N ILE A 227 -25.16 6.97 -2.79
CA ILE A 227 -25.30 6.43 -4.15
C ILE A 227 -25.60 4.92 -4.11
N ASN A 228 -24.85 4.16 -3.30
CA ASN A 228 -25.06 2.71 -3.20
C ASN A 228 -26.42 2.36 -2.58
N ASN A 229 -26.88 3.12 -1.58
CA ASN A 229 -28.18 2.94 -0.95
C ASN A 229 -29.34 3.19 -1.94
N MET A 230 -29.25 4.22 -2.78
CA MET A 230 -30.24 4.47 -3.82
C MET A 230 -30.31 3.30 -4.83
N VAL A 231 -29.15 2.79 -5.25
CA VAL A 231 -29.09 1.62 -6.13
C VAL A 231 -29.64 0.37 -5.44
N PHE A 232 -29.37 0.19 -4.14
CA PHE A 232 -29.93 -0.92 -3.37
C PHE A 232 -31.46 -0.84 -3.21
N GLN A 233 -32.01 0.38 -3.14
CA GLN A 233 -33.45 0.63 -3.12
C GLN A 233 -34.13 0.43 -4.50
N GLY A 234 -33.35 0.00 -5.53
CA GLY A 234 -33.86 -0.31 -6.85
C GLY A 234 -33.80 0.82 -7.88
N TYR A 235 -33.18 1.96 -7.55
CA TYR A 235 -32.94 3.01 -8.55
C TYR A 235 -31.82 2.59 -9.54
N ASN A 236 -31.99 2.96 -10.81
CA ASN A 236 -30.93 2.75 -11.79
C ASN A 236 -29.72 3.62 -11.49
N LEU A 237 -28.51 3.05 -11.54
CA LEU A 237 -27.27 3.80 -11.25
C LEU A 237 -27.13 5.03 -12.15
N GLY A 238 -27.46 4.94 -13.44
CA GLY A 238 -27.40 6.08 -14.36
C GLY A 238 -28.28 7.24 -13.90
N ASP A 239 -29.51 6.95 -13.50
CA ASP A 239 -30.44 7.99 -13.00
C ASP A 239 -29.94 8.63 -11.69
N VAL A 240 -29.35 7.81 -10.79
CA VAL A 240 -28.73 8.31 -9.55
C VAL A 240 -27.58 9.26 -9.85
N LEU A 241 -26.71 8.91 -10.80
CA LEU A 241 -25.57 9.75 -11.18
C LEU A 241 -26.03 11.02 -11.91
N GLU A 242 -27.06 10.98 -12.74
CA GLU A 242 -27.64 12.17 -13.39
C GLU A 242 -28.32 13.09 -12.37
N ALA A 243 -29.03 12.52 -11.38
CA ALA A 243 -29.59 13.33 -10.28
C ALA A 243 -28.49 14.06 -9.49
N LEU A 244 -27.38 13.37 -9.23
CA LEU A 244 -26.24 13.95 -8.53
C LEU A 244 -25.67 15.17 -9.27
N LYS A 245 -25.56 15.12 -10.60
CA LYS A 245 -25.06 16.23 -11.43
C LYS A 245 -25.99 17.45 -11.46
N LYS A 246 -27.25 17.30 -11.03
CA LYS A 246 -28.21 18.40 -10.94
C LYS A 246 -28.12 19.22 -9.64
N PHE A 247 -27.22 18.83 -8.73
CA PHE A 247 -26.96 19.64 -7.54
C PHE A 247 -26.43 21.01 -7.90
N THR A 248 -27.07 22.05 -7.35
CA THR A 248 -26.55 23.40 -7.43
C THR A 248 -25.34 23.59 -6.48
N PRO A 249 -24.48 24.59 -6.67
CA PRO A 249 -23.36 24.85 -5.76
C PRO A 249 -23.78 24.99 -4.29
N ASN A 250 -24.93 25.61 -4.02
CA ASN A 250 -25.45 25.76 -2.66
C ASN A 250 -25.88 24.41 -2.06
N GLU A 251 -26.50 23.54 -2.85
CA GLU A 251 -26.89 22.20 -2.42
C GLU A 251 -25.67 21.31 -2.17
N VAL A 252 -24.64 21.43 -3.00
CA VAL A 252 -23.34 20.75 -2.78
C VAL A 252 -22.72 21.20 -1.46
N GLN A 253 -22.65 22.52 -1.23
CA GLN A 253 -22.12 23.07 0.02
C GLN A 253 -22.93 22.59 1.24
N PHE A 254 -24.26 22.62 1.15
CA PHE A 254 -25.14 22.11 2.21
C PHE A 254 -24.88 20.63 2.51
N ALA A 255 -24.80 19.80 1.44
CA ALA A 255 -24.54 18.37 1.58
C ALA A 255 -23.19 18.07 2.25
N GLU A 256 -22.15 18.84 1.91
CA GLU A 256 -20.81 18.71 2.52
C GLU A 256 -20.80 19.13 3.99
N ASP A 257 -21.40 20.26 4.31
CA ASP A 257 -21.41 20.82 5.67
C ASP A 257 -22.22 19.96 6.65
N ARG A 258 -23.36 19.46 6.19
CA ARG A 258 -24.29 18.67 7.00
C ARG A 258 -24.06 17.17 6.90
N ARG A 259 -23.28 16.73 5.90
CA ARG A 259 -23.13 15.30 5.53
C ARG A 259 -24.49 14.67 5.25
N ASP A 260 -25.38 15.43 4.67
CA ASP A 260 -26.76 15.07 4.36
C ASP A 260 -26.98 15.03 2.84
N LEU A 261 -27.43 13.91 2.36
CA LEU A 261 -27.69 13.65 0.93
C LEU A 261 -29.17 13.31 0.67
N SER A 262 -30.08 13.70 1.59
CA SER A 262 -31.52 13.54 1.41
C SER A 262 -32.03 14.19 0.12
N LEU A 263 -31.45 15.32 -0.28
CA LEU A 263 -31.72 15.99 -1.55
C LEU A 263 -31.52 15.11 -2.79
N LEU A 264 -30.71 14.05 -2.71
CA LEU A 264 -30.48 13.14 -3.83
C LEU A 264 -31.76 12.36 -4.19
N GLU A 265 -32.56 11.99 -3.19
CA GLU A 265 -33.85 11.34 -3.42
C GLU A 265 -34.87 12.28 -4.09
N ASP A 266 -34.90 13.54 -3.69
CA ASP A 266 -35.80 14.54 -4.27
C ASP A 266 -35.43 14.82 -5.74
N LYS A 267 -34.14 14.98 -6.04
CA LYS A 267 -33.63 15.12 -7.42
C LYS A 267 -33.94 13.88 -8.28
N LEU A 268 -33.95 12.70 -7.71
CA LEU A 268 -34.35 11.47 -8.42
C LEU A 268 -35.84 11.43 -8.74
N LYS A 269 -36.69 11.92 -7.83
CA LYS A 269 -38.15 12.07 -8.09
C LYS A 269 -38.40 13.05 -9.22
N GLU A 270 -37.80 14.24 -9.18
CA GLU A 270 -37.87 15.25 -10.24
C GLU A 270 -37.44 14.70 -11.61
N LEU A 271 -36.37 13.88 -11.65
CA LEU A 271 -35.89 13.24 -12.88
C LEU A 271 -36.90 12.21 -13.44
N LYS A 272 -37.57 11.45 -12.57
CA LYS A 272 -38.59 10.48 -13.00
C LYS A 272 -39.83 11.18 -13.56
N GLU A 273 -40.25 12.25 -12.91
CA GLU A 273 -41.38 13.06 -13.40
C GLU A 273 -41.08 13.64 -14.76
N ALA A 274 -39.88 14.20 -14.96
CA ALA A 274 -39.46 14.78 -16.25
C ALA A 274 -39.33 13.75 -17.40
N LYS A 275 -39.14 12.46 -17.11
CA LYS A 275 -39.07 11.40 -18.12
C LYS A 275 -40.44 10.82 -18.51
N ASN A 276 -41.48 11.11 -17.75
CA ASN A 276 -42.83 10.66 -17.98
C ASN A 276 -43.68 11.66 -18.78
N TYR A 277 -43.10 12.80 -19.11
CA TYR A 277 -43.63 13.82 -20.02
C TYR A 277 -42.84 13.85 -21.33
#